data_480fa70a3e1bdbdc6a24048c21b38a8a
#
_entry.id   480fa70a3e1bdbdc6a24048c21b38a8a
#
_cell.length_a   1.000
_cell.length_b   1.000
_cell.length_c   1.000
_cell.angle_alpha   90.00
_cell.angle_beta   90.00
_cell.angle_gamma   90.00
#
_symmetry.space_group_name_H-M   'P 1'
#
loop_
_entity.id
_entity.type
_entity.pdbx_description
1 polymer ?
#
loop_
_entity_poly.entity_id
_entity_poly.type
_entity_poly.pdbx_seq_one_letter_code
_entity_poly.pdbx_strand_id
1 'polypeptide(L)'
;MATIFAIETSCDETAAAIVKNRQVCSNVVASQIKIHEQYGGVVPEVASRSHLEMLNQVIAQCLCEANLSWSEIDGIAATCAPGLVGALLVGLTAAKSLAIVRQKPFLGVHHLEGHIYASYLTEPDLQPPFLCLLVSGGHTSLIYVKDCGIYETVGQTRDDAAGEAFDKVARLLQLGYPGGPLIDKLAALGNPQAYPLPEGRISVPGGGYHPYDSSFSGLKTAVLQLVQKLKKQNNSVGADGFLPASTINDIAASFQETVAKSLTKRAIDCALNFGLTTIVVGGGVAANSGLRKHLQAAAAKHNLRVLFPPLKYCTDNAAMIGCAAAEHLQRGHTSPLTLGANSRMAVSDIMELYNSH
;
A
#
# COMPACT_ATOMS: atom_id res chain seq x y z
N MET A 1 6.62 -14.05 -23.34
CA MET A 1 6.46 -12.61 -23.06
C MET A 1 4.97 -12.30 -23.07
N ALA A 2 4.40 -11.80 -21.98
CA ALA A 2 2.95 -11.62 -21.87
C ALA A 2 2.58 -10.12 -21.80
N THR A 3 1.54 -9.74 -22.55
CA THR A 3 0.88 -8.44 -22.50
C THR A 3 -0.42 -8.59 -21.71
N ILE A 4 -0.51 -7.93 -20.55
CA ILE A 4 -1.65 -8.03 -19.64
C ILE A 4 -2.43 -6.72 -19.62
N PHE A 5 -3.74 -6.83 -19.78
CA PHE A 5 -4.69 -5.79 -19.41
C PHE A 5 -5.15 -6.02 -17.97
N ALA A 6 -4.98 -5.06 -17.10
CA ALA A 6 -5.27 -5.18 -15.67
C ALA A 6 -6.23 -4.11 -15.17
N ILE A 7 -7.07 -4.48 -14.20
CA ILE A 7 -8.02 -3.59 -13.50
C ILE A 7 -7.73 -3.64 -12.00
N GLU A 8 -7.71 -2.45 -11.37
CA GLU A 8 -7.61 -2.28 -9.92
C GLU A 8 -8.80 -1.46 -9.42
N THR A 9 -9.58 -2.03 -8.48
CA THR A 9 -10.73 -1.37 -7.84
C THR A 9 -10.90 -1.81 -6.38
N SER A 10 -9.82 -2.15 -5.68
CA SER A 10 -9.93 -2.77 -4.34
C SER A 10 -10.37 -1.80 -3.24
N CYS A 11 -10.18 -0.48 -3.43
CA CYS A 11 -10.48 0.54 -2.41
C CYS A 11 -11.12 1.79 -3.04
N ASP A 12 -10.37 2.87 -3.22
CA ASP A 12 -10.86 4.19 -3.67
C ASP A 12 -10.16 4.69 -4.95
N GLU A 13 -9.41 3.83 -5.62
CA GLU A 13 -8.81 4.11 -6.92
C GLU A 13 -9.44 3.21 -7.99
N THR A 14 -9.99 3.82 -9.06
CA THR A 14 -10.41 3.09 -10.25
C THR A 14 -9.27 3.14 -11.26
N ALA A 15 -8.60 2.02 -11.52
CA ALA A 15 -7.48 2.01 -12.44
C ALA A 15 -7.55 0.90 -13.48
N ALA A 16 -6.98 1.19 -14.66
CA ALA A 16 -6.68 0.21 -15.69
C ALA A 16 -5.27 0.43 -16.25
N ALA A 17 -4.57 -0.66 -16.57
CA ALA A 17 -3.24 -0.60 -17.13
C ALA A 17 -3.02 -1.69 -18.19
N ILE A 18 -2.08 -1.42 -19.10
CA ILE A 18 -1.50 -2.44 -19.97
C ILE A 18 -0.02 -2.55 -19.65
N VAL A 19 0.39 -3.76 -19.29
CA VAL A 19 1.78 -4.08 -18.92
C VAL A 19 2.30 -5.17 -19.85
N LYS A 20 3.47 -4.93 -20.44
CA LYS A 20 4.19 -5.89 -21.29
C LYS A 20 5.58 -6.13 -20.71
N ASN A 21 5.89 -7.34 -20.30
CA ASN A 21 7.21 -7.72 -19.79
C ASN A 21 7.73 -6.78 -18.69
N ARG A 22 6.94 -6.51 -17.67
CA ARG A 22 7.24 -5.56 -16.58
C ARG A 22 7.40 -4.09 -17.04
N GLN A 23 7.10 -3.77 -18.31
CA GLN A 23 7.07 -2.41 -18.84
C GLN A 23 5.62 -1.93 -18.92
N VAL A 24 5.36 -0.74 -18.41
CA VAL A 24 4.05 -0.10 -18.43
C VAL A 24 3.82 0.56 -19.78
N CYS A 25 2.87 0.05 -20.56
CA CYS A 25 2.43 0.67 -21.82
C CYS A 25 1.45 1.81 -21.55
N SER A 26 0.51 1.60 -20.62
CA SER A 26 -0.41 2.62 -20.10
C SER A 26 -0.81 2.30 -18.68
N ASN A 27 -1.13 3.34 -17.89
CA ASN A 27 -1.66 3.20 -16.54
C ASN A 27 -2.52 4.43 -16.20
N VAL A 28 -3.82 4.26 -16.26
CA VAL A 28 -4.82 5.30 -16.00
C VAL A 28 -5.41 5.08 -14.62
N VAL A 29 -5.41 6.10 -13.79
CA VAL A 29 -5.94 6.08 -12.43
C VAL A 29 -6.93 7.23 -12.25
N ALA A 30 -8.16 6.91 -11.85
CA ALA A 30 -9.17 7.86 -11.43
C ALA A 30 -9.37 7.75 -9.92
N SER A 31 -8.83 8.73 -9.18
CA SER A 31 -8.88 8.74 -7.72
C SER A 31 -10.19 9.33 -7.19
N GLN A 32 -10.71 8.70 -6.15
CA GLN A 32 -11.90 9.11 -5.44
C GLN A 32 -11.60 9.93 -4.18
N ILE A 33 -10.33 10.32 -3.94
CA ILE A 33 -9.90 11.06 -2.73
C ILE A 33 -10.81 12.27 -2.47
N LYS A 34 -11.12 13.07 -3.50
CA LYS A 34 -11.99 14.26 -3.38
C LYS A 34 -13.40 13.93 -2.91
N ILE A 35 -13.91 12.75 -3.29
CA ILE A 35 -15.23 12.29 -2.88
C ILE A 35 -15.22 11.89 -1.41
N HIS A 36 -14.16 11.21 -0.99
CA HIS A 36 -14.00 10.68 0.37
C HIS A 36 -13.51 11.72 1.39
N GLU A 37 -12.89 12.80 0.92
CA GLU A 37 -12.41 13.90 1.77
C GLU A 37 -13.51 14.48 2.67
N GLN A 38 -14.74 14.67 2.13
CA GLN A 38 -15.88 15.18 2.88
C GLN A 38 -16.34 14.26 4.03
N TYR A 39 -16.01 12.95 3.94
CA TYR A 39 -16.31 11.95 4.98
C TYR A 39 -15.13 11.73 5.94
N GLY A 40 -13.96 12.30 5.61
CA GLY A 40 -12.72 12.11 6.37
C GLY A 40 -12.18 10.67 6.32
N GLY A 41 -12.47 9.92 5.24
CA GLY A 41 -12.02 8.56 4.99
C GLY A 41 -12.93 7.81 4.01
N VAL A 42 -12.51 6.64 3.56
CA VAL A 42 -13.22 5.87 2.54
C VAL A 42 -14.55 5.33 3.06
N VAL A 43 -15.62 5.56 2.30
CA VAL A 43 -16.96 5.00 2.52
C VAL A 43 -17.20 3.90 1.48
N PRO A 44 -17.28 2.61 1.88
CA PRO A 44 -17.28 1.48 0.96
C PRO A 44 -18.38 1.50 -0.11
N GLU A 45 -19.59 1.91 0.26
CA GLU A 45 -20.72 1.98 -0.67
C GLU A 45 -20.54 3.10 -1.71
N VAL A 46 -20.01 4.24 -1.28
CA VAL A 46 -19.70 5.37 -2.18
C VAL A 46 -18.59 4.95 -3.15
N ALA A 47 -17.55 4.28 -2.65
CA ALA A 47 -16.46 3.78 -3.48
C ALA A 47 -16.97 2.83 -4.57
N SER A 48 -17.80 1.86 -4.21
CA SER A 48 -18.34 0.87 -5.17
C SER A 48 -19.16 1.53 -6.27
N ARG A 49 -19.99 2.53 -5.96
CA ARG A 49 -20.79 3.28 -6.94
C ARG A 49 -19.90 4.11 -7.87
N SER A 50 -18.92 4.79 -7.33
CA SER A 50 -17.97 5.58 -8.13
C SER A 50 -17.16 4.72 -9.10
N HIS A 51 -16.76 3.50 -8.72
CA HIS A 51 -16.11 2.56 -9.64
C HIS A 51 -16.99 2.24 -10.85
N LEU A 52 -18.30 2.01 -10.66
CA LEU A 52 -19.23 1.71 -11.77
C LEU A 52 -19.33 2.89 -12.76
N GLU A 53 -19.28 4.11 -12.29
CA GLU A 53 -19.37 5.32 -13.12
C GLU A 53 -18.07 5.56 -13.92
N MET A 54 -16.92 5.30 -13.31
CA MET A 54 -15.62 5.64 -13.88
C MET A 54 -14.98 4.55 -14.73
N LEU A 55 -15.27 3.27 -14.46
CA LEU A 55 -14.51 2.14 -14.99
C LEU A 55 -14.45 2.11 -16.52
N ASN A 56 -15.59 2.33 -17.20
CA ASN A 56 -15.63 2.28 -18.66
C ASN A 56 -14.74 3.37 -19.31
N GLN A 57 -14.71 4.56 -18.72
CA GLN A 57 -13.89 5.68 -19.20
C GLN A 57 -12.40 5.37 -18.99
N VAL A 58 -12.05 4.83 -17.82
CA VAL A 58 -10.68 4.45 -17.48
C VAL A 58 -10.16 3.35 -18.41
N ILE A 59 -10.99 2.34 -18.71
CA ILE A 59 -10.65 1.27 -19.67
C ILE A 59 -10.41 1.83 -21.07
N ALA A 60 -11.34 2.67 -21.56
CA ALA A 60 -11.23 3.26 -22.90
C ALA A 60 -9.97 4.14 -23.04
N GLN A 61 -9.70 4.97 -22.04
CA GLN A 61 -8.51 5.82 -22.00
C GLN A 61 -7.23 4.98 -21.97
N CYS A 62 -7.18 3.92 -21.15
CA CYS A 62 -6.03 3.03 -21.02
C CYS A 62 -5.64 2.37 -22.36
N LEU A 63 -6.63 1.87 -23.10
CA LEU A 63 -6.42 1.30 -24.45
C LEU A 63 -5.93 2.36 -25.45
N CYS A 64 -6.52 3.54 -25.42
CA CYS A 64 -6.13 4.64 -26.29
C CYS A 64 -4.68 5.07 -26.04
N GLU A 65 -4.28 5.27 -24.77
CA GLU A 65 -2.93 5.67 -24.40
C GLU A 65 -1.86 4.61 -24.73
N ALA A 66 -2.21 3.33 -24.60
CA ALA A 66 -1.29 2.23 -24.97
C ALA A 66 -1.12 2.10 -26.48
N ASN A 67 -2.07 2.61 -27.27
CA ASN A 67 -2.15 2.40 -28.72
C ASN A 67 -2.06 0.90 -29.11
N LEU A 68 -2.74 0.05 -28.32
CA LEU A 68 -2.80 -1.40 -28.50
C LEU A 68 -4.25 -1.84 -28.70
N SER A 69 -4.42 -2.85 -29.56
CA SER A 69 -5.71 -3.51 -29.78
C SER A 69 -5.90 -4.70 -28.83
N TRP A 70 -7.13 -5.16 -28.65
CA TRP A 70 -7.44 -6.34 -27.84
C TRP A 70 -6.78 -7.63 -28.35
N SER A 71 -6.44 -7.72 -29.63
CA SER A 71 -5.75 -8.88 -30.20
C SER A 71 -4.33 -9.05 -29.67
N GLU A 72 -3.69 -7.94 -29.26
CA GLU A 72 -2.32 -7.91 -28.73
C GLU A 72 -2.25 -8.19 -27.22
N ILE A 73 -3.40 -8.30 -26.56
CA ILE A 73 -3.51 -8.66 -25.15
C ILE A 73 -3.50 -10.18 -25.01
N ASP A 74 -2.62 -10.72 -24.15
CA ASP A 74 -2.47 -12.15 -23.89
C ASP A 74 -3.31 -12.63 -22.71
N GLY A 75 -3.60 -11.76 -21.73
CA GLY A 75 -4.38 -12.10 -20.55
C GLY A 75 -5.06 -10.89 -19.94
N ILE A 76 -6.14 -11.13 -19.19
CA ILE A 76 -6.93 -10.10 -18.51
C ILE A 76 -6.90 -10.37 -17.01
N ALA A 77 -6.53 -9.36 -16.23
CA ALA A 77 -6.38 -9.47 -14.80
C ALA A 77 -7.25 -8.47 -14.03
N ALA A 78 -7.63 -8.84 -12.82
CA ALA A 78 -8.20 -7.89 -11.86
C ALA A 78 -7.82 -8.27 -10.44
N THR A 79 -7.78 -7.27 -9.57
CA THR A 79 -7.67 -7.49 -8.14
C THR A 79 -8.92 -8.20 -7.62
N CYS A 80 -8.72 -9.32 -6.92
CA CYS A 80 -9.80 -10.13 -6.36
C CYS A 80 -9.75 -10.22 -4.84
N ALA A 81 -8.62 -9.90 -4.21
CA ALA A 81 -8.39 -9.96 -2.76
C ALA A 81 -7.11 -9.19 -2.36
N PRO A 82 -6.95 -8.74 -1.10
CA PRO A 82 -8.06 -8.27 -0.26
C PRO A 82 -8.58 -6.92 -0.72
N GLY A 83 -9.72 -6.47 -0.14
CA GLY A 83 -10.27 -5.15 -0.43
C GLY A 83 -11.74 -5.00 -0.01
N LEU A 84 -12.35 -3.88 -0.36
CA LEU A 84 -13.77 -3.64 -0.16
C LEU A 84 -14.57 -4.52 -1.12
N VAL A 85 -15.40 -5.42 -0.59
CA VAL A 85 -16.10 -6.45 -1.39
C VAL A 85 -16.87 -5.84 -2.57
N GLY A 86 -17.66 -4.78 -2.35
CA GLY A 86 -18.41 -4.14 -3.41
C GLY A 86 -17.52 -3.52 -4.49
N ALA A 87 -16.40 -2.94 -4.11
CA ALA A 87 -15.42 -2.35 -5.01
C ALA A 87 -14.70 -3.45 -5.83
N LEU A 88 -14.21 -4.51 -5.17
CA LEU A 88 -13.60 -5.67 -5.83
C LEU A 88 -14.53 -6.29 -6.88
N LEU A 89 -15.83 -6.45 -6.56
CA LEU A 89 -16.81 -7.05 -7.46
C LEU A 89 -16.95 -6.28 -8.78
N VAL A 90 -16.79 -4.95 -8.76
CA VAL A 90 -16.88 -4.13 -9.98
C VAL A 90 -15.76 -4.49 -10.96
N GLY A 91 -14.49 -4.38 -10.52
CA GLY A 91 -13.33 -4.69 -11.35
C GLY A 91 -13.27 -6.16 -11.77
N LEU A 92 -13.55 -7.07 -10.82
CA LEU A 92 -13.54 -8.51 -11.05
C LEU A 92 -14.58 -8.94 -12.09
N THR A 93 -15.81 -8.42 -12.00
CA THR A 93 -16.86 -8.73 -12.97
C THR A 93 -16.54 -8.20 -14.36
N ALA A 94 -16.03 -6.96 -14.44
CA ALA A 94 -15.61 -6.36 -15.71
C ALA A 94 -14.48 -7.18 -16.36
N ALA A 95 -13.44 -7.54 -15.61
CA ALA A 95 -12.32 -8.32 -16.13
C ALA A 95 -12.74 -9.70 -16.63
N LYS A 96 -13.59 -10.41 -15.89
CA LYS A 96 -14.14 -11.71 -16.32
C LYS A 96 -14.99 -11.59 -17.58
N SER A 97 -15.84 -10.57 -17.66
CA SER A 97 -16.65 -10.29 -18.85
C SER A 97 -15.77 -10.05 -20.07
N LEU A 98 -14.72 -9.25 -19.92
CA LEU A 98 -13.73 -9.01 -20.98
C LEU A 98 -12.99 -10.30 -21.36
N ALA A 99 -12.59 -11.12 -20.39
CA ALA A 99 -11.90 -12.38 -20.63
C ALA A 99 -12.76 -13.35 -21.47
N ILE A 100 -14.04 -13.47 -21.13
CA ILE A 100 -15.00 -14.28 -21.88
C ILE A 100 -15.17 -13.77 -23.31
N VAL A 101 -15.49 -12.48 -23.48
CA VAL A 101 -15.78 -11.87 -24.79
C VAL A 101 -14.55 -11.88 -25.69
N ARG A 102 -13.35 -11.69 -25.11
CA ARG A 102 -12.08 -11.65 -25.86
C ARG A 102 -11.41 -13.02 -25.96
N GLN A 103 -11.97 -14.05 -25.35
CA GLN A 103 -11.41 -15.41 -25.32
C GLN A 103 -9.95 -15.42 -24.83
N LYS A 104 -9.69 -14.67 -23.73
CA LYS A 104 -8.36 -14.57 -23.10
C LYS A 104 -8.39 -15.22 -21.72
N PRO A 105 -7.25 -15.77 -21.26
CA PRO A 105 -7.13 -16.23 -19.87
C PRO A 105 -7.42 -15.11 -18.88
N PHE A 106 -8.08 -15.48 -17.78
CA PHE A 106 -8.36 -14.60 -16.67
C PHE A 106 -7.39 -14.89 -15.51
N LEU A 107 -6.94 -13.81 -14.84
CA LEU A 107 -6.09 -13.89 -13.65
C LEU A 107 -6.68 -13.01 -12.53
N GLY A 108 -7.08 -13.64 -11.43
CA GLY A 108 -7.35 -12.93 -10.18
C GLY A 108 -6.01 -12.64 -9.49
N VAL A 109 -5.78 -11.40 -9.11
CA VAL A 109 -4.52 -10.97 -8.47
C VAL A 109 -4.78 -10.53 -7.05
N HIS A 110 -3.86 -10.87 -6.16
CA HIS A 110 -3.89 -10.39 -4.79
C HIS A 110 -3.31 -8.97 -4.72
N HIS A 111 -4.05 -8.04 -4.13
CA HIS A 111 -3.69 -6.61 -4.05
C HIS A 111 -2.30 -6.37 -3.42
N LEU A 112 -2.00 -7.06 -2.31
CA LEU A 112 -0.70 -6.92 -1.65
C LEU A 112 0.46 -7.48 -2.48
N GLU A 113 0.21 -8.51 -3.29
CA GLU A 113 1.16 -9.00 -4.28
C GLU A 113 1.41 -7.93 -5.34
N GLY A 114 0.38 -7.24 -5.80
CA GLY A 114 0.54 -6.08 -6.67
C GLY A 114 1.55 -5.07 -6.11
N HIS A 115 1.42 -4.69 -4.85
CA HIS A 115 2.38 -3.79 -4.20
C HIS A 115 3.81 -4.33 -4.13
N ILE A 116 4.01 -5.64 -3.97
CA ILE A 116 5.34 -6.28 -4.09
C ILE A 116 5.87 -6.07 -5.52
N TYR A 117 5.01 -6.31 -6.53
CA TYR A 117 5.37 -6.20 -7.94
C TYR A 117 5.52 -4.76 -8.45
N ALA A 118 5.07 -3.75 -7.72
CA ALA A 118 5.32 -2.34 -8.08
C ALA A 118 6.82 -2.01 -8.23
N SER A 119 7.69 -2.70 -7.48
CA SER A 119 9.14 -2.51 -7.58
C SER A 119 9.75 -3.16 -8.83
N TYR A 120 9.15 -4.23 -9.35
CA TYR A 120 9.61 -4.87 -10.58
C TYR A 120 9.37 -4.01 -11.83
N LEU A 121 8.44 -3.04 -11.76
CA LEU A 121 8.20 -2.08 -12.84
C LEU A 121 9.37 -1.13 -13.09
N THR A 122 10.26 -0.98 -12.11
CA THR A 122 11.44 -0.10 -12.20
C THR A 122 12.75 -0.84 -12.07
N GLU A 123 12.72 -2.01 -11.46
CA GLU A 123 13.85 -2.91 -11.27
C GLU A 123 13.52 -4.27 -11.91
N PRO A 124 13.52 -4.37 -13.26
CA PRO A 124 13.08 -5.59 -13.96
C PRO A 124 13.93 -6.81 -13.62
N ASP A 125 15.18 -6.60 -13.22
CA ASP A 125 16.14 -7.65 -12.86
C ASP A 125 16.05 -8.06 -11.38
N LEU A 126 15.13 -7.48 -10.60
CA LEU A 126 14.90 -7.88 -9.22
C LEU A 126 14.52 -9.37 -9.18
N GLN A 127 15.21 -10.12 -8.35
CA GLN A 127 14.95 -11.56 -8.14
C GLN A 127 14.78 -11.83 -6.64
N PRO A 128 13.87 -12.73 -6.27
CA PRO A 128 13.82 -13.25 -4.91
C PRO A 128 15.08 -14.10 -4.60
N PRO A 129 15.44 -14.32 -3.31
CA PRO A 129 14.66 -13.89 -2.16
C PRO A 129 14.98 -12.45 -1.72
N PHE A 130 13.96 -11.77 -1.16
CA PHE A 130 14.10 -10.45 -0.54
C PHE A 130 13.04 -10.22 0.55
N LEU A 131 13.24 -9.18 1.37
CA LEU A 131 12.22 -8.73 2.32
C LEU A 131 11.36 -7.63 1.68
N CYS A 132 10.04 -7.73 1.77
CA CYS A 132 9.13 -6.64 1.44
C CYS A 132 8.59 -5.99 2.71
N LEU A 133 8.89 -4.71 2.92
CA LEU A 133 8.20 -3.85 3.87
C LEU A 133 6.97 -3.26 3.16
N LEU A 134 5.81 -3.85 3.39
CA LEU A 134 4.55 -3.41 2.82
C LEU A 134 3.84 -2.50 3.82
N VAL A 135 3.64 -1.22 3.45
CA VAL A 135 3.09 -0.19 4.32
C VAL A 135 2.08 0.67 3.58
N SER A 136 0.79 0.48 3.86
CA SER A 136 -0.32 1.18 3.19
C SER A 136 -1.34 1.72 4.19
N GLY A 137 -2.46 2.25 3.71
CA GLY A 137 -3.60 2.67 4.52
C GLY A 137 -4.20 1.52 5.33
N GLY A 138 -4.31 0.32 4.75
CA GLY A 138 -4.94 -0.84 5.38
C GLY A 138 -3.95 -1.89 5.91
N HIS A 139 -2.68 -1.88 5.51
CA HIS A 139 -1.73 -2.94 5.82
C HIS A 139 -0.37 -2.40 6.28
N THR A 140 0.23 -3.11 7.22
CA THR A 140 1.63 -2.92 7.63
C THR A 140 2.21 -4.29 7.94
N SER A 141 3.08 -4.79 7.04
CA SER A 141 3.61 -6.15 7.13
C SER A 141 5.06 -6.21 6.64
N LEU A 142 5.81 -7.13 7.22
CA LEU A 142 7.09 -7.61 6.73
C LEU A 142 6.86 -8.98 6.09
N ILE A 143 7.11 -9.06 4.79
CA ILE A 143 6.86 -10.25 4.00
C ILE A 143 8.17 -10.76 3.44
N TYR A 144 8.52 -11.99 3.77
CA TYR A 144 9.63 -12.70 3.14
C TYR A 144 9.15 -13.25 1.79
N VAL A 145 9.67 -12.66 0.73
CA VAL A 145 9.41 -13.08 -0.66
C VAL A 145 10.44 -14.14 -1.03
N LYS A 146 10.02 -15.40 -1.09
CA LYS A 146 10.89 -16.56 -1.40
C LYS A 146 10.96 -16.84 -2.89
N ASP A 147 9.82 -16.74 -3.56
CA ASP A 147 9.65 -16.84 -5.03
C ASP A 147 8.28 -16.19 -5.39
N CYS A 148 7.93 -16.14 -6.69
CA CYS A 148 6.61 -15.77 -7.16
C CYS A 148 5.54 -16.69 -6.56
N GLY A 149 4.54 -16.11 -5.91
CA GLY A 149 3.48 -16.85 -5.24
C GLY A 149 3.88 -17.51 -3.92
N ILE A 150 5.15 -17.40 -3.48
CA ILE A 150 5.64 -18.03 -2.24
C ILE A 150 6.07 -16.94 -1.26
N TYR A 151 5.15 -16.56 -0.40
CA TYR A 151 5.28 -15.46 0.55
C TYR A 151 5.07 -15.93 1.98
N GLU A 152 5.86 -15.37 2.89
CA GLU A 152 5.73 -15.62 4.34
C GLU A 152 5.63 -14.28 5.07
N THR A 153 4.53 -14.04 5.77
CA THR A 153 4.38 -12.88 6.65
C THR A 153 5.15 -13.13 7.94
N VAL A 154 6.29 -12.46 8.10
CA VAL A 154 7.18 -12.63 9.26
C VAL A 154 6.93 -11.61 10.36
N GLY A 155 6.23 -10.52 10.06
CA GLY A 155 5.79 -9.51 11.01
C GLY A 155 4.64 -8.69 10.43
N GLN A 156 3.76 -8.19 11.31
CA GLN A 156 2.62 -7.36 10.91
C GLN A 156 2.17 -6.42 12.02
N THR A 157 1.31 -5.46 11.67
CA THR A 157 0.60 -4.72 12.71
C THR A 157 -0.42 -5.60 13.41
N ARG A 158 -0.60 -5.39 14.72
CA ARG A 158 -1.60 -6.09 15.54
C ARG A 158 -2.87 -5.26 15.75
N ASP A 159 -2.86 -4.04 15.26
CA ASP A 159 -3.99 -3.09 15.36
C ASP A 159 -4.05 -2.18 14.11
N ASP A 160 -4.03 -0.87 14.26
CA ASP A 160 -4.08 0.08 13.15
C ASP A 160 -2.89 -0.13 12.19
N ALA A 161 -3.10 -0.01 10.88
CA ALA A 161 -2.01 0.11 9.91
C ALA A 161 -1.29 1.46 10.07
N ALA A 162 -0.03 1.54 9.63
CA ALA A 162 0.74 2.78 9.74
C ALA A 162 0.08 3.94 8.97
N GLY A 163 -0.42 3.70 7.74
CA GLY A 163 -1.12 4.72 6.96
C GLY A 163 -2.42 5.17 7.64
N GLU A 164 -3.19 4.25 8.20
CA GLU A 164 -4.38 4.56 9.01
C GLU A 164 -4.02 5.40 10.24
N ALA A 165 -2.87 5.15 10.87
CA ALA A 165 -2.39 5.96 11.99
C ALA A 165 -2.04 7.38 11.54
N PHE A 166 -1.43 7.57 10.35
CA PHE A 166 -1.22 8.89 9.75
C PHE A 166 -2.54 9.64 9.55
N ASP A 167 -3.56 8.99 8.99
CA ASP A 167 -4.87 9.61 8.75
C ASP A 167 -5.58 9.98 10.06
N LYS A 168 -5.53 9.10 11.07
CA LYS A 168 -6.11 9.34 12.39
C LYS A 168 -5.41 10.50 13.12
N VAL A 169 -4.07 10.58 13.04
CA VAL A 169 -3.29 11.68 13.64
C VAL A 169 -3.54 12.99 12.90
N ALA A 170 -3.58 12.99 11.57
CA ALA A 170 -3.94 14.16 10.79
C ALA A 170 -5.31 14.73 11.19
N ARG A 171 -6.29 13.84 11.39
CA ARG A 171 -7.63 14.21 11.89
C ARG A 171 -7.57 14.83 13.29
N LEU A 172 -6.76 14.26 14.22
CA LEU A 172 -6.55 14.83 15.55
C LEU A 172 -5.93 16.22 15.50
N LEU A 173 -5.05 16.47 14.53
CA LEU A 173 -4.42 17.76 14.26
C LEU A 173 -5.26 18.68 13.35
N GLN A 174 -6.44 18.25 12.93
CA GLN A 174 -7.40 18.99 12.08
C GLN A 174 -6.79 19.37 10.71
N LEU A 175 -5.97 18.49 10.12
CA LEU A 175 -5.25 18.76 8.87
C LEU A 175 -6.05 18.37 7.61
N GLY A 176 -7.00 17.43 7.72
CA GLY A 176 -7.78 16.91 6.59
C GLY A 176 -7.38 15.48 6.19
N TYR A 177 -7.78 15.07 4.97
CA TYR A 177 -7.56 13.74 4.39
C TYR A 177 -7.08 13.88 2.93
N PRO A 178 -6.16 13.02 2.45
CA PRO A 178 -5.43 11.96 3.17
C PRO A 178 -4.34 12.54 4.11
N GLY A 179 -4.18 11.93 5.29
CA GLY A 179 -3.33 12.46 6.35
C GLY A 179 -1.84 12.30 6.10
N GLY A 180 -1.43 11.20 5.44
CA GLY A 180 -0.02 10.91 5.20
C GLY A 180 0.77 12.05 4.56
N PRO A 181 0.38 12.55 3.37
CA PRO A 181 1.05 13.67 2.70
C PRO A 181 1.04 14.97 3.50
N LEU A 182 -0.05 15.23 4.25
CA LEU A 182 -0.18 16.44 5.08
C LEU A 182 0.78 16.41 6.24
N ILE A 183 0.89 15.29 6.95
CA ILE A 183 1.86 15.11 8.03
C ILE A 183 3.28 15.18 7.50
N ASP A 184 3.60 14.53 6.38
CA ASP A 184 4.94 14.56 5.79
C ASP A 184 5.39 15.99 5.46
N LYS A 185 4.49 16.81 4.89
CA LYS A 185 4.74 18.22 4.60
C LYS A 185 5.03 19.04 5.86
N LEU A 186 4.22 18.86 6.92
CA LEU A 186 4.39 19.62 8.16
C LEU A 186 5.58 19.13 8.98
N ALA A 187 5.87 17.85 8.96
CA ALA A 187 7.02 17.24 9.63
C ALA A 187 8.35 17.82 9.15
N ALA A 188 8.43 18.22 7.88
CA ALA A 188 9.61 18.90 7.33
C ALA A 188 9.88 20.28 7.94
N LEU A 189 8.88 20.89 8.61
CA LEU A 189 8.96 22.21 9.24
C LEU A 189 9.08 22.14 10.76
N GLY A 190 8.95 20.95 11.36
CA GLY A 190 8.94 20.72 12.80
C GLY A 190 10.21 20.08 13.33
N ASN A 191 10.31 20.04 14.66
CA ASN A 191 11.40 19.36 15.37
C ASN A 191 10.99 17.90 15.68
N PRO A 192 11.65 16.87 15.08
CA PRO A 192 11.31 15.48 15.30
C PRO A 192 11.61 14.97 16.72
N GLN A 193 12.32 15.74 17.55
CA GLN A 193 12.66 15.39 18.93
C GLN A 193 11.85 16.20 19.96
N ALA A 194 10.87 17.00 19.52
CA ALA A 194 10.09 17.86 20.41
C ALA A 194 9.26 17.07 21.43
N TYR A 195 8.71 15.92 21.00
CA TYR A 195 7.82 15.11 21.82
C TYR A 195 8.22 13.63 21.77
N PRO A 196 8.59 13.02 22.93
CA PRO A 196 8.85 11.59 22.99
C PRO A 196 7.53 10.82 22.85
N LEU A 197 7.45 9.95 21.84
CA LEU A 197 6.29 9.10 21.56
C LEU A 197 6.67 7.63 21.62
N PRO A 198 5.74 6.71 21.98
CA PRO A 198 6.02 5.28 22.11
C PRO A 198 6.25 4.61 20.75
N GLU A 199 7.23 3.70 20.66
CA GLU A 199 7.61 2.99 19.42
C GLU A 199 6.65 1.86 18.98
N GLY A 200 5.56 1.63 19.70
CA GLY A 200 4.57 0.59 19.35
C GLY A 200 5.14 -0.82 19.37
N ARG A 201 5.77 -1.21 20.49
CA ARG A 201 6.28 -2.58 20.71
C ARG A 201 5.18 -3.50 21.22
N ILE A 202 5.16 -4.74 20.75
CA ILE A 202 4.21 -5.77 21.18
C ILE A 202 4.87 -6.68 22.21
N SER A 203 4.34 -6.69 23.43
CA SER A 203 4.80 -7.59 24.49
C SER A 203 4.44 -9.04 24.19
N VAL A 204 5.32 -9.97 24.53
CA VAL A 204 5.08 -11.41 24.36
C VAL A 204 4.96 -12.11 25.72
N PRO A 205 4.20 -13.21 25.82
CA PRO A 205 4.18 -14.05 27.02
C PRO A 205 5.60 -14.50 27.37
N GLY A 206 5.95 -14.42 28.65
CA GLY A 206 7.31 -14.76 29.12
C GLY A 206 8.29 -13.59 29.19
N GLY A 207 7.85 -12.38 28.78
CA GLY A 207 8.65 -11.13 28.79
C GLY A 207 9.32 -10.84 27.48
N GLY A 208 9.71 -9.55 27.31
CA GLY A 208 10.27 -9.05 26.06
C GLY A 208 9.22 -8.61 25.03
N TYR A 209 9.67 -8.44 23.80
CA TYR A 209 8.82 -7.91 22.71
C TYR A 209 8.95 -8.78 21.46
N HIS A 210 7.84 -8.88 20.69
CA HIS A 210 7.88 -9.52 19.38
C HIS A 210 8.85 -8.75 18.45
N PRO A 211 9.78 -9.43 17.79
CA PRO A 211 10.86 -8.75 17.07
C PRO A 211 10.38 -7.90 15.88
N TYR A 212 9.30 -8.35 15.21
CA TYR A 212 8.88 -7.78 13.94
C TYR A 212 7.47 -7.21 13.92
N ASP A 213 6.61 -7.56 14.88
CA ASP A 213 5.25 -7.02 14.95
C ASP A 213 5.23 -5.57 15.42
N SER A 214 4.22 -4.83 14.97
CA SER A 214 4.01 -3.41 15.27
C SER A 214 2.64 -3.17 15.89
N SER A 215 2.50 -2.02 16.59
CA SER A 215 1.23 -1.47 17.06
C SER A 215 1.25 0.05 16.86
N PHE A 216 0.19 0.61 16.28
CA PHE A 216 0.08 2.05 16.06
C PHE A 216 -1.08 2.69 16.81
N SER A 217 -2.04 1.90 17.37
CA SER A 217 -3.17 2.44 18.12
C SER A 217 -2.72 3.11 19.44
N GLY A 218 -1.69 2.56 20.10
CA GLY A 218 -1.07 3.18 21.27
C GLY A 218 -0.39 4.51 20.96
N LEU A 219 0.27 4.61 19.80
CA LEU A 219 0.90 5.83 19.32
C LEU A 219 -0.14 6.94 19.05
N LYS A 220 -1.24 6.60 18.37
CA LYS A 220 -2.38 7.52 18.18
C LYS A 220 -2.92 8.04 19.51
N THR A 221 -3.09 7.15 20.50
CA THR A 221 -3.58 7.51 21.82
C THR A 221 -2.61 8.46 22.55
N ALA A 222 -1.30 8.23 22.42
CA ALA A 222 -0.28 9.11 22.98
C ALA A 222 -0.34 10.52 22.35
N VAL A 223 -0.52 10.62 21.02
CA VAL A 223 -0.71 11.90 20.34
C VAL A 223 -1.98 12.61 20.81
N LEU A 224 -3.11 11.89 20.97
CA LEU A 224 -4.36 12.45 21.48
C LEU A 224 -4.15 13.05 22.89
N GLN A 225 -3.51 12.30 23.79
CA GLN A 225 -3.22 12.78 25.15
C GLN A 225 -2.29 13.99 25.14
N LEU A 226 -1.27 14.00 24.25
CA LEU A 226 -0.36 15.14 24.08
C LEU A 226 -1.13 16.38 23.62
N VAL A 227 -1.97 16.27 22.58
CA VAL A 227 -2.79 17.38 22.08
C VAL A 227 -3.71 17.93 23.17
N GLN A 228 -4.37 17.06 23.94
CA GLN A 228 -5.24 17.46 25.06
C GLN A 228 -4.45 18.18 26.18
N LYS A 229 -3.26 17.69 26.51
CA LYS A 229 -2.37 18.30 27.50
C LYS A 229 -1.93 19.70 27.07
N LEU A 230 -1.47 19.83 25.82
CA LEU A 230 -1.00 21.10 25.26
C LEU A 230 -2.15 22.12 25.18
N LYS A 231 -3.36 21.71 24.80
CA LYS A 231 -4.55 22.58 24.81
C LYS A 231 -4.90 23.08 26.22
N LYS A 232 -4.68 22.26 27.26
CA LYS A 232 -4.93 22.68 28.66
C LYS A 232 -3.84 23.59 29.24
N GLN A 233 -2.58 23.38 28.85
CA GLN A 233 -1.43 24.09 29.37
C GLN A 233 -1.22 25.47 28.73
N ASN A 234 -1.60 25.60 27.47
CA ASN A 234 -1.44 26.86 26.75
C ASN A 234 -2.74 27.66 26.83
N ASN A 235 -2.70 28.80 27.59
CA ASN A 235 -3.65 29.91 27.42
C ASN A 235 -3.58 30.53 26.00
N SER A 236 -2.80 29.93 25.10
CA SER A 236 -2.51 30.30 23.71
C SER A 236 -3.23 29.39 22.70
N VAL A 237 -4.30 28.72 23.09
CA VAL A 237 -5.24 28.20 22.09
C VAL A 237 -5.84 29.44 21.43
N GLY A 238 -5.65 29.59 20.12
CA GLY A 238 -6.25 30.69 19.37
C GLY A 238 -7.76 30.76 19.63
N ALA A 239 -8.39 31.88 19.37
CA ALA A 239 -9.84 32.05 19.53
C ALA A 239 -10.65 30.99 18.79
N ASP A 240 -10.04 30.27 17.84
CA ASP A 240 -10.53 29.20 17.03
C ASP A 240 -10.35 27.78 17.63
N GLY A 241 -9.70 27.64 18.80
CA GLY A 241 -9.47 26.34 19.45
C GLY A 241 -8.32 25.51 18.87
N PHE A 242 -7.49 26.07 17.97
CA PHE A 242 -6.34 25.40 17.36
C PHE A 242 -5.05 25.56 18.17
N LEU A 243 -4.17 24.55 18.06
CA LEU A 243 -2.80 24.68 18.53
C LEU A 243 -1.98 25.60 17.57
N PRO A 244 -0.93 26.27 18.06
CA PRO A 244 -0.02 27.04 17.20
C PRO A 244 0.56 26.17 16.08
N ALA A 245 0.74 26.75 14.89
CA ALA A 245 1.27 26.03 13.73
C ALA A 245 2.63 25.35 14.00
N SER A 246 3.53 26.02 14.73
CA SER A 246 4.82 25.42 15.14
C SER A 246 4.64 24.17 15.99
N THR A 247 3.69 24.18 16.93
CA THR A 247 3.36 23.04 17.78
C THR A 247 2.80 21.88 16.94
N ILE A 248 1.93 22.16 15.97
CA ILE A 248 1.39 21.16 15.05
C ILE A 248 2.51 20.55 14.22
N ASN A 249 3.44 21.35 13.70
CA ASN A 249 4.61 20.90 12.95
C ASN A 249 5.49 19.97 13.79
N ASP A 250 5.74 20.33 15.05
CA ASP A 250 6.56 19.54 15.97
C ASP A 250 5.90 18.20 16.33
N ILE A 251 4.57 18.19 16.51
CA ILE A 251 3.83 16.93 16.73
C ILE A 251 3.89 16.04 15.48
N ALA A 252 3.67 16.62 14.29
CA ALA A 252 3.75 15.90 13.02
C ALA A 252 5.16 15.30 12.80
N ALA A 253 6.21 16.09 13.08
CA ALA A 253 7.60 15.65 12.97
C ALA A 253 7.92 14.52 13.97
N SER A 254 7.54 14.66 15.24
CA SER A 254 7.79 13.64 16.26
C SER A 254 7.03 12.35 15.99
N PHE A 255 5.79 12.44 15.48
CA PHE A 255 5.00 11.29 15.10
C PHE A 255 5.63 10.55 13.91
N GLN A 256 5.93 11.26 12.83
CA GLN A 256 6.56 10.69 11.63
C GLN A 256 7.91 10.03 11.95
N GLU A 257 8.73 10.69 12.74
CA GLU A 257 10.03 10.19 13.20
C GLU A 257 9.88 8.85 13.94
N THR A 258 8.90 8.78 14.86
CA THR A 258 8.64 7.56 15.64
C THR A 258 8.19 6.41 14.75
N VAL A 259 7.26 6.64 13.80
CA VAL A 259 6.81 5.63 12.85
C VAL A 259 7.96 5.17 11.95
N ALA A 260 8.69 6.12 11.36
CA ALA A 260 9.80 5.83 10.45
C ALA A 260 10.91 5.02 11.14
N LYS A 261 11.32 5.39 12.34
CA LYS A 261 12.30 4.64 13.14
C LYS A 261 11.82 3.24 13.48
N SER A 262 10.57 3.13 13.92
CA SER A 262 9.96 1.86 14.31
C SER A 262 9.93 0.85 13.16
N LEU A 263 9.45 1.28 11.98
CA LEU A 263 9.38 0.46 10.78
C LEU A 263 10.79 0.11 10.25
N THR A 264 11.69 1.11 10.21
CA THR A 264 13.07 0.91 9.76
C THR A 264 13.79 -0.13 10.61
N LYS A 265 13.72 0.00 11.95
CA LYS A 265 14.38 -0.94 12.86
C LYS A 265 13.92 -2.38 12.59
N ARG A 266 12.60 -2.61 12.52
CA ARG A 266 12.04 -3.96 12.27
C ARG A 266 12.43 -4.52 10.92
N ALA A 267 12.43 -3.69 9.87
CA ALA A 267 12.81 -4.13 8.53
C ALA A 267 14.29 -4.51 8.44
N ILE A 268 15.18 -3.71 9.04
CA ILE A 268 16.62 -4.00 9.09
C ILE A 268 16.89 -5.26 9.92
N ASP A 269 16.37 -5.32 11.15
CA ASP A 269 16.56 -6.48 12.03
C ASP A 269 16.05 -7.78 11.36
N CYS A 270 14.90 -7.69 10.68
CA CYS A 270 14.34 -8.82 9.95
C CYS A 270 15.23 -9.25 8.78
N ALA A 271 15.64 -8.32 7.93
CA ALA A 271 16.51 -8.63 6.78
C ALA A 271 17.81 -9.31 7.23
N LEU A 272 18.46 -8.79 8.28
CA LEU A 272 19.69 -9.36 8.83
C LEU A 272 19.47 -10.75 9.41
N ASN A 273 18.40 -10.95 10.17
CA ASN A 273 18.12 -12.25 10.81
C ASN A 273 17.77 -13.35 9.79
N PHE A 274 17.19 -12.98 8.64
CA PHE A 274 16.91 -13.92 7.54
C PHE A 274 18.05 -14.00 6.49
N GLY A 275 19.15 -13.27 6.70
CA GLY A 275 20.29 -13.27 5.78
C GLY A 275 19.97 -12.65 4.41
N LEU A 276 18.98 -11.75 4.35
CA LEU A 276 18.56 -11.10 3.12
C LEU A 276 19.40 -9.83 2.87
N THR A 277 19.71 -9.57 1.61
CA THR A 277 20.54 -8.43 1.19
C THR A 277 19.70 -7.28 0.58
N THR A 278 18.43 -7.53 0.30
CA THR A 278 17.55 -6.57 -0.36
C THR A 278 16.26 -6.38 0.43
N ILE A 279 15.88 -5.12 0.62
CA ILE A 279 14.59 -4.71 1.16
C ILE A 279 13.84 -3.96 0.07
N VAL A 280 12.65 -4.42 -0.24
CA VAL A 280 11.70 -3.75 -1.14
C VAL A 280 10.64 -3.07 -0.30
N VAL A 281 10.21 -1.86 -0.65
CA VAL A 281 9.16 -1.14 0.06
C VAL A 281 7.95 -0.98 -0.85
N GLY A 282 6.77 -1.38 -0.38
CA GLY A 282 5.51 -1.27 -1.13
C GLY A 282 4.42 -0.55 -0.35
N GLY A 283 3.37 -0.10 -1.05
CA GLY A 283 2.22 0.60 -0.47
C GLY A 283 2.39 2.11 -0.36
N GLY A 284 1.28 2.83 -0.11
CA GLY A 284 1.23 4.30 -0.15
C GLY A 284 2.19 5.00 0.79
N VAL A 285 2.47 4.41 1.97
CA VAL A 285 3.42 4.98 2.94
C VAL A 285 4.88 4.87 2.45
N ALA A 286 5.17 4.05 1.42
CA ALA A 286 6.47 4.06 0.75
C ALA A 286 6.83 5.43 0.12
N ALA A 287 5.85 6.31 -0.07
CA ALA A 287 6.07 7.68 -0.53
C ALA A 287 6.59 8.61 0.59
N ASN A 288 6.42 8.25 1.88
CA ASN A 288 6.78 9.10 3.02
C ASN A 288 8.28 9.40 3.06
N SER A 289 8.62 10.70 3.10
CA SER A 289 10.01 11.16 3.02
C SER A 289 10.85 10.75 4.24
N GLY A 290 10.25 10.76 5.43
CA GLY A 290 10.89 10.34 6.68
C GLY A 290 11.25 8.86 6.66
N LEU A 291 10.32 7.99 6.25
CA LEU A 291 10.58 6.55 6.11
C LEU A 291 11.70 6.27 5.09
N ARG A 292 11.64 6.91 3.92
CA ARG A 292 12.70 6.76 2.90
C ARG A 292 14.07 7.12 3.45
N LYS A 293 14.18 8.28 4.08
CA LYS A 293 15.44 8.78 4.68
C LYS A 293 15.99 7.82 5.74
N HIS A 294 15.14 7.39 6.68
CA HIS A 294 15.56 6.50 7.75
C HIS A 294 16.00 5.13 7.25
N LEU A 295 15.21 4.52 6.37
CA LEU A 295 15.49 3.18 5.88
C LEU A 295 16.74 3.15 4.99
N GLN A 296 16.93 4.15 4.10
CA GLN A 296 18.15 4.27 3.29
C GLN A 296 19.40 4.45 4.16
N ALA A 297 19.34 5.35 5.16
CA ALA A 297 20.48 5.59 6.05
C ALA A 297 20.82 4.38 6.91
N ALA A 298 19.82 3.63 7.39
CA ALA A 298 20.06 2.43 8.19
C ALA A 298 20.58 1.27 7.32
N ALA A 299 20.01 1.05 6.15
CA ALA A 299 20.41 0.02 5.22
C ALA A 299 21.87 0.17 4.76
N ALA A 300 22.30 1.41 4.48
CA ALA A 300 23.67 1.70 4.10
C ALA A 300 24.71 1.26 5.16
N LYS A 301 24.36 1.34 6.46
CA LYS A 301 25.23 0.89 7.56
C LYS A 301 25.42 -0.62 7.60
N HIS A 302 24.52 -1.38 6.99
CA HIS A 302 24.50 -2.85 6.99
C HIS A 302 24.74 -3.43 5.59
N ASN A 303 25.13 -2.61 4.61
CA ASN A 303 25.33 -3.02 3.20
C ASN A 303 24.06 -3.67 2.59
N LEU A 304 22.88 -3.23 3.01
CA LEU A 304 21.61 -3.69 2.45
C LEU A 304 21.19 -2.78 1.30
N ARG A 305 20.66 -3.37 0.22
CA ARG A 305 20.02 -2.65 -0.87
C ARG A 305 18.57 -2.35 -0.49
N VAL A 306 18.13 -1.10 -0.68
CA VAL A 306 16.72 -0.72 -0.49
C VAL A 306 16.14 -0.21 -1.78
N LEU A 307 14.98 -0.74 -2.17
CA LEU A 307 14.25 -0.36 -3.38
C LEU A 307 12.92 0.26 -2.99
N PHE A 308 12.68 1.46 -3.48
CA PHE A 308 11.40 2.14 -3.38
C PHE A 308 10.80 2.30 -4.78
N PRO A 309 9.52 1.98 -4.97
CA PRO A 309 8.87 2.30 -6.23
C PRO A 309 8.84 3.83 -6.44
N PRO A 310 8.81 4.31 -7.69
CA PRO A 310 8.49 5.70 -7.99
C PRO A 310 7.16 6.11 -7.35
N LEU A 311 7.03 7.39 -6.99
CA LEU A 311 5.85 7.90 -6.27
C LEU A 311 4.52 7.52 -6.95
N LYS A 312 4.48 7.52 -8.28
CA LYS A 312 3.30 7.15 -9.08
C LYS A 312 2.88 5.68 -8.98
N TYR A 313 3.74 4.80 -8.43
CA TYR A 313 3.45 3.38 -8.21
C TYR A 313 3.41 3.00 -6.71
N CYS A 314 3.53 3.98 -5.81
CA CYS A 314 3.38 3.72 -4.38
C CYS A 314 1.92 3.51 -3.98
N THR A 315 1.00 4.28 -4.58
CA THR A 315 -0.45 4.16 -4.36
C THR A 315 -1.07 3.09 -5.26
N ASP A 316 -2.34 2.75 -5.01
CA ASP A 316 -3.07 1.76 -5.77
C ASP A 316 -3.11 2.13 -7.26
N ASN A 317 -2.76 1.17 -8.11
CA ASN A 317 -2.71 1.34 -9.55
C ASN A 317 -2.80 -0.03 -10.24
N ALA A 318 -3.26 -0.04 -11.49
CA ALA A 318 -3.44 -1.29 -12.21
C ALA A 318 -2.12 -1.84 -12.83
N ALA A 319 -1.08 -1.01 -12.95
CA ALA A 319 0.20 -1.48 -13.51
C ALA A 319 0.87 -2.50 -12.58
N MET A 320 0.76 -2.34 -11.26
CA MET A 320 1.25 -3.30 -10.27
C MET A 320 0.53 -4.65 -10.38
N ILE A 321 -0.79 -4.61 -10.63
CA ILE A 321 -1.62 -5.80 -10.83
C ILE A 321 -1.27 -6.50 -12.14
N GLY A 322 -1.10 -5.74 -13.22
CA GLY A 322 -0.67 -6.26 -14.52
C GLY A 322 0.71 -6.91 -14.47
N CYS A 323 1.64 -6.32 -13.69
CA CYS A 323 2.98 -6.87 -13.51
C CYS A 323 2.96 -8.23 -12.80
N ALA A 324 2.21 -8.37 -11.71
CA ALA A 324 2.02 -9.62 -11.00
C ALA A 324 1.34 -10.68 -11.90
N ALA A 325 0.26 -10.30 -12.59
CA ALA A 325 -0.45 -11.18 -13.50
C ALA A 325 0.43 -11.68 -14.66
N ALA A 326 1.32 -10.82 -15.19
CA ALA A 326 2.24 -11.21 -16.26
C ALA A 326 3.20 -12.32 -15.81
N GLU A 327 3.70 -12.24 -14.59
CA GLU A 327 4.58 -13.25 -14.01
C GLU A 327 3.82 -14.58 -13.82
N HIS A 328 2.60 -14.53 -13.27
CA HIS A 328 1.78 -15.72 -13.10
C HIS A 328 1.41 -16.37 -14.44
N LEU A 329 1.00 -15.57 -15.43
CA LEU A 329 0.68 -16.11 -16.76
C LEU A 329 1.88 -16.78 -17.43
N GLN A 330 3.09 -16.23 -17.30
CA GLN A 330 4.31 -16.82 -17.84
C GLN A 330 4.66 -18.18 -17.19
N ARG A 331 4.23 -18.39 -15.96
CA ARG A 331 4.36 -19.67 -15.23
C ARG A 331 3.21 -20.64 -15.51
N GLY A 332 2.29 -20.28 -16.40
CA GLY A 332 1.13 -21.09 -16.77
C GLY A 332 -0.07 -20.97 -15.83
N HIS A 333 -0.02 -20.08 -14.84
CA HIS A 333 -1.11 -19.89 -13.88
C HIS A 333 -2.26 -19.12 -14.53
N THR A 334 -3.50 -19.61 -14.32
CA THR A 334 -4.74 -18.92 -14.69
C THR A 334 -5.78 -19.11 -13.59
N SER A 335 -6.73 -18.19 -13.47
CA SER A 335 -7.79 -18.28 -12.49
C SER A 335 -9.10 -18.77 -13.10
N PRO A 336 -9.91 -19.55 -12.37
CA PRO A 336 -11.23 -19.95 -12.85
C PRO A 336 -12.18 -18.75 -12.91
N LEU A 337 -13.09 -18.74 -13.87
CA LEU A 337 -14.12 -17.69 -13.96
C LEU A 337 -15.10 -17.72 -12.78
N THR A 338 -15.12 -18.78 -11.99
CA THR A 338 -15.89 -18.90 -10.75
C THR A 338 -15.23 -18.21 -9.55
N LEU A 339 -13.96 -17.77 -9.67
CA LEU A 339 -13.26 -17.07 -8.59
C LEU A 339 -14.07 -15.91 -8.05
N GLY A 340 -14.32 -15.86 -6.74
CA GLY A 340 -15.04 -14.78 -6.05
C GLY A 340 -14.13 -13.65 -5.57
N ALA A 341 -14.75 -12.54 -5.17
CA ALA A 341 -14.06 -11.50 -4.39
C ALA A 341 -13.87 -11.96 -2.94
N ASN A 342 -12.68 -11.73 -2.38
CA ASN A 342 -12.37 -12.07 -0.99
C ASN A 342 -11.80 -10.84 -0.27
N SER A 343 -12.52 -10.34 0.75
CA SER A 343 -12.08 -9.15 1.50
C SER A 343 -10.91 -9.40 2.46
N ARG A 344 -10.59 -10.67 2.77
CA ARG A 344 -9.62 -11.05 3.81
C ARG A 344 -8.85 -12.30 3.40
N MET A 345 -7.99 -12.18 2.43
CA MET A 345 -7.10 -13.26 2.03
C MET A 345 -5.69 -12.97 2.53
N ALA A 346 -5.03 -13.97 3.09
CA ALA A 346 -3.63 -13.82 3.46
C ALA A 346 -2.73 -13.90 2.21
N VAL A 347 -1.61 -13.17 2.23
CA VAL A 347 -0.67 -13.18 1.11
C VAL A 347 0.01 -14.54 0.93
N SER A 348 0.06 -15.36 1.99
CA SER A 348 0.54 -16.75 1.92
C SER A 348 -0.33 -17.68 1.08
N ASP A 349 -1.61 -17.33 0.89
CA ASP A 349 -2.60 -18.21 0.29
C ASP A 349 -2.85 -17.87 -1.19
N ILE A 350 -2.02 -17.02 -1.77
CA ILE A 350 -2.17 -16.50 -3.15
C ILE A 350 -2.32 -17.62 -4.19
N MET A 351 -1.62 -18.74 -4.00
CA MET A 351 -1.70 -19.84 -4.96
C MET A 351 -3.08 -20.48 -5.07
N GLU A 352 -3.97 -20.26 -4.09
CA GLU A 352 -5.38 -20.68 -4.17
C GLU A 352 -6.19 -19.91 -5.23
N LEU A 353 -5.66 -18.77 -5.71
CA LEU A 353 -6.28 -17.98 -6.79
C LEU A 353 -6.15 -18.64 -8.17
N TYR A 354 -5.24 -19.62 -8.31
CA TYR A 354 -4.86 -20.18 -9.58
C TYR A 354 -5.20 -21.67 -9.69
N ASN A 355 -5.51 -22.11 -10.91
CA ASN A 355 -5.69 -23.53 -11.20
C ASN A 355 -4.34 -24.24 -11.07
N SER A 356 -4.34 -25.38 -10.36
CA SER A 356 -3.22 -26.33 -10.40
C SER A 356 -3.25 -27.04 -11.76
N HIS A 357 -2.20 -26.93 -12.52
CA HIS A 357 -2.00 -27.73 -13.73
C HIS A 357 -1.18 -28.98 -13.43
#